data_8bd9ba81b74cd3e8c04c146d82132009
#
_entry.id   8bd9ba81b74cd3e8c04c146d82132009
#
_cell.length_a   1.000
_cell.length_b   1.000
_cell.length_c   1.000
_cell.angle_alpha   90.00
_cell.angle_beta   90.00
_cell.angle_gamma   90.00
#
_symmetry.space_group_name_H-M   'P 1'
#
loop_
_entity.id
_entity.type
_entity.pdbx_description
1 polymer ?
#
loop_
_entity_poly.entity_id
_entity_poly.type
_entity_poly.pdbx_seq_one_letter_code
_entity_poly.pdbx_strand_id
1 'polypeptide(L)'
;MEQNQQPQPPVFNQPESQMPPQMPQYQPRVTVRPMMGFLEAIKTCLKKYCDFKGRARRSEFWWFVLFLAIVYLLGSFVAGFLASFLGNVMDVEVTKAAMIIVTVIMLCFALPFLAALTRRLHDTNRSGFWVALFTLIALIYGVSYTVLMWPIMDQMTTTDPFVLANQMVGAMQESPMLATMMSFGGMAFLVMVIIMFVFSLLDSKWGENKYGPSPKYS
;
A
#
# COMPACT_ATOMS: atom_id res chain seq x y z
N MET A 1 71.99 -49.52 28.13
CA MET A 1 71.11 -48.87 27.14
C MET A 1 70.99 -47.41 27.54
N GLU A 2 71.87 -46.59 27.04
CA GLU A 2 71.88 -45.11 27.28
C GLU A 2 70.89 -44.45 26.33
N GLN A 3 69.89 -43.79 26.87
CA GLN A 3 68.99 -42.99 26.10
C GLN A 3 69.67 -41.66 25.78
N ASN A 4 69.89 -41.44 24.52
CA ASN A 4 70.45 -40.23 23.94
C ASN A 4 69.35 -39.11 24.01
N GLN A 5 69.52 -38.22 25.05
CA GLN A 5 68.69 -37.01 25.15
C GLN A 5 69.33 -35.95 24.25
N GLN A 6 68.68 -35.71 23.10
CA GLN A 6 69.00 -34.51 22.29
C GLN A 6 68.62 -33.22 23.01
N PRO A 7 69.50 -32.22 23.06
CA PRO A 7 69.17 -30.93 23.66
C PRO A 7 68.11 -30.22 22.81
N GLN A 8 67.02 -29.80 23.44
CA GLN A 8 66.01 -28.95 22.80
C GLN A 8 66.59 -27.60 22.48
N PRO A 9 66.30 -27.03 21.28
CA PRO A 9 66.74 -25.70 20.96
C PRO A 9 66.07 -24.66 21.87
N PRO A 10 66.77 -23.53 22.19
CA PRO A 10 66.23 -22.49 23.07
C PRO A 10 64.96 -21.90 22.47
N VAL A 11 63.90 -21.83 23.30
CA VAL A 11 62.65 -21.14 22.94
C VAL A 11 62.98 -19.65 22.95
N PHE A 12 63.16 -19.08 21.75
CA PHE A 12 63.17 -17.64 21.59
C PHE A 12 61.77 -17.11 21.89
N ASN A 13 61.58 -16.45 23.02
CA ASN A 13 60.40 -15.62 23.27
C ASN A 13 60.42 -14.53 22.19
N GLN A 14 59.57 -14.73 21.18
CA GLN A 14 59.27 -13.66 20.24
C GLN A 14 58.65 -12.52 21.06
N PRO A 15 59.16 -11.27 20.92
CA PRO A 15 58.49 -10.13 21.55
C PRO A 15 57.08 -10.13 20.98
N GLU A 16 56.07 -10.06 21.90
CA GLU A 16 54.68 -9.84 21.55
C GLU A 16 54.66 -8.71 20.53
N SER A 17 54.38 -9.04 19.26
CA SER A 17 54.20 -8.05 18.23
C SER A 17 53.08 -7.13 18.74
N GLN A 18 53.46 -5.94 19.18
CA GLN A 18 52.52 -4.87 19.53
C GLN A 18 51.63 -4.69 18.30
N MET A 19 50.44 -5.26 18.37
CA MET A 19 49.41 -4.94 17.34
C MET A 19 49.32 -3.43 17.28
N PRO A 20 49.46 -2.82 16.12
CA PRO A 20 49.27 -1.39 15.99
C PRO A 20 47.92 -1.02 16.65
N PRO A 21 47.85 0.07 17.40
CA PRO A 21 46.59 0.47 18.05
C PRO A 21 45.52 0.46 17.00
N GLN A 22 44.49 -0.39 17.19
CA GLN A 22 43.33 -0.46 16.28
C GLN A 22 42.75 0.94 16.24
N MET A 23 42.90 1.63 15.13
CA MET A 23 42.27 2.92 14.92
C MET A 23 40.80 2.74 15.22
N PRO A 24 40.16 3.66 15.99
CA PRO A 24 38.72 3.59 16.24
C PRO A 24 38.01 3.44 14.92
N GLN A 25 37.37 2.31 14.69
CA GLN A 25 36.56 2.12 13.50
C GLN A 25 35.51 3.23 13.51
N TYR A 26 35.62 4.16 12.57
CA TYR A 26 34.62 5.20 12.35
C TYR A 26 33.29 4.52 12.05
N GLN A 27 32.48 4.35 13.08
CA GLN A 27 31.08 3.95 12.89
C GLN A 27 30.33 5.22 12.47
N PRO A 28 29.86 5.31 11.22
CA PRO A 28 29.09 6.46 10.80
C PRO A 28 27.89 6.59 11.75
N ARG A 29 27.72 7.75 12.38
CA ARG A 29 26.56 8.03 13.23
C ARG A 29 25.32 8.00 12.33
N VAL A 30 24.55 6.91 12.43
CA VAL A 30 23.29 6.79 11.73
C VAL A 30 22.32 7.79 12.34
N THR A 31 22.00 8.83 11.60
CA THR A 31 20.98 9.80 12.02
C THR A 31 19.63 9.42 11.47
N VAL A 32 18.62 9.45 12.33
CA VAL A 32 17.23 9.21 11.93
C VAL A 32 16.63 10.54 11.50
N ARG A 33 16.23 10.67 10.25
CA ARG A 33 15.56 11.87 9.76
C ARG A 33 14.22 12.07 10.48
N PRO A 34 13.78 13.31 10.74
CA PRO A 34 12.48 13.59 11.35
C PRO A 34 11.34 13.01 10.51
N MET A 35 10.19 12.70 11.15
CA MET A 35 9.02 12.19 10.45
C MET A 35 8.47 13.26 9.49
N MET A 36 8.03 12.81 8.30
CA MET A 36 7.36 13.68 7.33
C MET A 36 6.00 14.11 7.86
N GLY A 37 5.67 15.39 7.73
CA GLY A 37 4.37 15.94 8.10
C GLY A 37 3.26 15.59 7.10
N PHE A 38 2.00 15.77 7.51
CA PHE A 38 0.81 15.45 6.70
C PHE A 38 0.81 16.15 5.33
N LEU A 39 0.93 17.47 5.32
CA LEU A 39 0.90 18.24 4.05
C LEU A 39 2.11 17.98 3.16
N GLU A 40 3.28 17.73 3.76
CA GLU A 40 4.50 17.39 3.04
C GLU A 40 4.37 16.02 2.35
N ALA A 41 3.77 15.05 3.03
CA ALA A 41 3.51 13.72 2.49
C ALA A 41 2.58 13.78 1.27
N ILE A 42 1.47 14.54 1.36
CA ILE A 42 0.55 14.74 0.25
C ILE A 42 1.25 15.37 -0.94
N LYS A 43 1.97 16.49 -0.72
CA LYS A 43 2.71 17.19 -1.78
C LYS A 43 3.73 16.26 -2.44
N THR A 44 4.44 15.44 -1.65
CA THR A 44 5.45 14.50 -2.15
C THR A 44 4.81 13.40 -3.01
N CYS A 45 3.71 12.80 -2.56
CA CYS A 45 3.01 11.78 -3.31
C CYS A 45 2.41 12.33 -4.61
N LEU A 46 1.81 13.52 -4.59
CA LEU A 46 1.27 14.17 -5.79
C LEU A 46 2.37 14.62 -6.75
N LYS A 47 3.51 15.13 -6.25
CA LYS A 47 4.66 15.44 -7.09
C LYS A 47 5.25 14.21 -7.76
N LYS A 48 5.22 13.06 -7.07
CA LYS A 48 5.66 11.76 -7.56
C LYS A 48 4.50 10.90 -8.09
N TYR A 49 3.60 11.52 -8.82
CA TYR A 49 2.31 10.96 -9.24
C TYR A 49 2.41 9.58 -9.90
N CYS A 50 3.35 9.42 -10.84
CA CYS A 50 3.65 8.17 -11.56
C CYS A 50 5.09 7.69 -11.32
N ASP A 51 5.74 8.13 -10.25
CA ASP A 51 7.09 7.69 -9.93
C ASP A 51 7.05 6.46 -9.03
N PHE A 52 7.28 5.30 -9.65
CA PHE A 52 7.33 3.99 -8.98
C PHE A 52 8.75 3.64 -8.49
N LYS A 53 9.75 4.48 -8.75
CA LYS A 53 11.14 4.24 -8.37
C LYS A 53 11.44 4.78 -6.97
N GLY A 54 12.51 4.25 -6.35
CA GLY A 54 12.95 4.69 -5.03
C GLY A 54 12.17 4.05 -3.89
N ARG A 55 12.22 4.68 -2.72
CA ARG A 55 11.66 4.17 -1.45
C ARG A 55 10.80 5.25 -0.79
N ALA A 56 9.72 4.84 -0.13
CA ALA A 56 8.85 5.71 0.66
C ALA A 56 8.82 5.32 2.12
N ARG A 57 8.88 6.31 3.03
CA ARG A 57 8.74 6.10 4.47
C ARG A 57 7.31 5.72 4.85
N ARG A 58 7.16 5.11 6.05
CA ARG A 58 5.83 4.87 6.65
C ARG A 58 5.02 6.15 6.74
N SER A 59 5.60 7.25 7.24
CA SER A 59 4.88 8.52 7.39
C SER A 59 4.42 9.09 6.05
N GLU A 60 5.23 9.01 4.98
CA GLU A 60 4.83 9.44 3.64
C GLU A 60 3.59 8.66 3.17
N PHE A 61 3.64 7.33 3.26
CA PHE A 61 2.56 6.45 2.81
C PHE A 61 1.28 6.62 3.64
N TRP A 62 1.38 6.53 4.98
CA TRP A 62 0.20 6.53 5.85
C TRP A 62 -0.50 7.89 5.92
N TRP A 63 0.23 9.00 5.86
CA TRP A 63 -0.37 10.32 5.73
C TRP A 63 -1.13 10.49 4.42
N PHE A 64 -0.60 9.90 3.34
CA PHE A 64 -1.30 9.92 2.06
C PHE A 64 -2.54 9.03 2.06
N VAL A 65 -2.49 7.85 2.68
CA VAL A 65 -3.67 6.98 2.88
C VAL A 65 -4.74 7.70 3.70
N LEU A 66 -4.35 8.38 4.80
CA LEU A 66 -5.28 9.18 5.59
C LEU A 66 -5.92 10.31 4.77
N PHE A 67 -5.15 10.99 3.95
CA PHE A 67 -5.68 12.01 3.03
C PHE A 67 -6.74 11.41 2.09
N LEU A 68 -6.46 10.27 1.47
CA LEU A 68 -7.40 9.59 0.58
C LEU A 68 -8.67 9.15 1.32
N ALA A 69 -8.53 8.66 2.55
CA ALA A 69 -9.68 8.30 3.39
C ALA A 69 -10.56 9.53 3.69
N ILE A 70 -9.95 10.68 4.01
CA ILE A 70 -10.68 11.94 4.24
C ILE A 70 -11.40 12.37 2.96
N VAL A 71 -10.73 12.34 1.81
CA VAL A 71 -11.34 12.70 0.51
C VAL A 71 -12.53 11.80 0.19
N TYR A 72 -12.38 10.49 0.41
CA TYR A 72 -13.47 9.52 0.20
C TYR A 72 -14.64 9.75 1.15
N LEU A 73 -14.39 9.91 2.45
CA LEU A 73 -15.44 10.12 3.46
C LEU A 73 -16.20 11.43 3.23
N LEU A 74 -15.48 12.53 2.94
CA LEU A 74 -16.09 13.81 2.64
C LEU A 74 -16.89 13.75 1.33
N GLY A 75 -16.33 13.13 0.29
CA GLY A 75 -17.03 12.95 -0.98
C GLY A 75 -18.30 12.13 -0.84
N SER A 76 -18.23 11.01 -0.12
CA SER A 76 -19.38 10.15 0.15
C SER A 76 -20.44 10.85 1.02
N PHE A 77 -20.01 11.60 2.03
CA PHE A 77 -20.91 12.39 2.88
C PHE A 77 -21.64 13.46 2.09
N VAL A 78 -20.91 14.23 1.27
CA VAL A 78 -21.51 15.27 0.41
C VAL A 78 -22.48 14.63 -0.60
N ALA A 79 -22.08 13.53 -1.25
CA ALA A 79 -22.96 12.83 -2.19
C ALA A 79 -24.24 12.30 -1.51
N GLY A 80 -24.11 11.68 -0.33
CA GLY A 80 -25.25 11.18 0.44
C GLY A 80 -26.15 12.30 0.98
N PHE A 81 -25.56 13.40 1.45
CA PHE A 81 -26.32 14.58 1.90
C PHE A 81 -27.10 15.21 0.74
N LEU A 82 -26.47 15.42 -0.39
CA LEU A 82 -27.14 15.94 -1.58
C LEU A 82 -28.26 15.01 -2.06
N ALA A 83 -28.02 13.70 -2.09
CA ALA A 83 -29.02 12.73 -2.45
C ALA A 83 -30.22 12.77 -1.48
N SER A 84 -30.00 12.88 -0.17
CA SER A 84 -31.06 12.91 0.83
C SER A 84 -31.80 14.23 0.86
N PHE A 85 -31.10 15.36 0.73
CA PHE A 85 -31.68 16.70 0.79
C PHE A 85 -32.43 17.06 -0.48
N LEU A 86 -31.91 16.66 -1.64
CA LEU A 86 -32.46 16.93 -2.96
C LEU A 86 -33.34 15.76 -3.47
N GLY A 87 -33.25 14.58 -2.85
CA GLY A 87 -33.96 13.37 -3.28
C GLY A 87 -35.49 13.46 -3.23
N ASN A 88 -36.07 14.42 -2.48
CA ASN A 88 -37.47 14.76 -2.56
C ASN A 88 -37.82 15.70 -3.73
N VAL A 89 -36.80 16.23 -4.43
CA VAL A 89 -36.95 17.26 -5.46
C VAL A 89 -36.19 16.85 -6.75
N MET A 90 -35.18 15.95 -6.65
CA MET A 90 -34.30 15.58 -7.76
C MET A 90 -34.35 14.08 -8.03
N ASP A 91 -34.35 13.76 -9.33
CA ASP A 91 -34.35 12.41 -9.88
C ASP A 91 -33.17 11.55 -9.42
N VAL A 92 -33.33 10.23 -9.44
CA VAL A 92 -32.30 9.17 -9.24
C VAL A 92 -31.01 9.46 -10.03
N GLU A 93 -31.09 10.17 -11.12
CA GLU A 93 -29.99 10.58 -12.00
C GLU A 93 -28.91 11.44 -11.26
N VAL A 94 -29.32 12.30 -10.33
CA VAL A 94 -28.36 13.13 -9.55
C VAL A 94 -27.51 12.26 -8.61
N THR A 95 -28.11 11.23 -8.02
CA THR A 95 -27.37 10.27 -7.17
C THR A 95 -26.35 9.47 -7.98
N LYS A 96 -26.76 9.00 -9.17
CA LYS A 96 -25.85 8.32 -10.11
C LYS A 96 -24.71 9.25 -10.53
N ALA A 97 -25.00 10.50 -10.89
CA ALA A 97 -23.98 11.48 -11.26
C ALA A 97 -22.99 11.74 -10.11
N ALA A 98 -23.46 11.88 -8.87
CA ALA A 98 -22.60 12.08 -7.70
C ALA A 98 -21.65 10.87 -7.47
N MET A 99 -22.16 9.64 -7.60
CA MET A 99 -21.36 8.42 -7.51
C MET A 99 -20.30 8.33 -8.61
N ILE A 100 -20.65 8.70 -9.84
CA ILE A 100 -19.69 8.75 -10.97
C ILE A 100 -18.58 9.77 -10.67
N ILE A 101 -18.91 10.95 -10.19
CA ILE A 101 -17.92 11.99 -9.84
C ILE A 101 -16.95 11.49 -8.77
N VAL A 102 -17.47 10.89 -7.68
CA VAL A 102 -16.61 10.33 -6.62
C VAL A 102 -15.70 9.22 -7.18
N THR A 103 -16.24 8.36 -8.04
CA THR A 103 -15.44 7.30 -8.69
C THR A 103 -14.33 7.87 -9.56
N VAL A 104 -14.62 8.89 -10.38
CA VAL A 104 -13.61 9.56 -11.21
C VAL A 104 -12.51 10.20 -10.35
N ILE A 105 -12.89 10.88 -9.27
CA ILE A 105 -11.94 11.45 -8.31
C ILE A 105 -11.03 10.35 -7.73
N MET A 106 -11.60 9.22 -7.30
CA MET A 106 -10.82 8.09 -6.77
C MET A 106 -9.89 7.49 -7.82
N LEU A 107 -10.31 7.37 -9.08
CA LEU A 107 -9.46 6.90 -10.18
C LEU A 107 -8.28 7.85 -10.43
N CYS A 108 -8.48 9.16 -10.34
CA CYS A 108 -7.39 10.12 -10.41
C CYS A 108 -6.34 9.91 -9.32
N PHE A 109 -6.74 9.51 -8.11
CA PHE A 109 -5.81 9.22 -7.01
C PHE A 109 -5.25 7.79 -7.02
N ALA A 110 -5.77 6.90 -7.84
CA ALA A 110 -5.30 5.51 -7.90
C ALA A 110 -3.82 5.41 -8.30
N LEU A 111 -3.39 6.16 -9.32
CA LEU A 111 -1.99 6.14 -9.77
C LEU A 111 -1.00 6.62 -8.69
N PRO A 112 -1.15 7.78 -8.05
CA PRO A 112 -0.24 8.21 -6.99
C PRO A 112 -0.31 7.29 -5.76
N PHE A 113 -1.45 6.67 -5.47
CA PHE A 113 -1.56 5.65 -4.43
C PHE A 113 -0.72 4.40 -4.76
N LEU A 114 -0.86 3.85 -5.98
CA LEU A 114 -0.08 2.69 -6.42
C LEU A 114 1.42 3.00 -6.48
N ALA A 115 1.80 4.21 -6.90
CA ALA A 115 3.18 4.66 -6.90
C ALA A 115 3.74 4.75 -5.47
N ALA A 116 2.99 5.34 -4.53
CA ALA A 116 3.38 5.41 -3.12
C ALA A 116 3.48 4.01 -2.48
N LEU A 117 2.51 3.12 -2.75
CA LEU A 117 2.50 1.74 -2.27
C LEU A 117 3.71 0.95 -2.80
N THR A 118 4.02 1.09 -4.09
CA THR A 118 5.21 0.44 -4.69
C THR A 118 6.49 0.91 -4.00
N ARG A 119 6.69 2.22 -3.85
CA ARG A 119 7.85 2.77 -3.13
C ARG A 119 7.91 2.32 -1.67
N ARG A 120 6.74 2.11 -1.05
CA ARG A 120 6.65 1.58 0.31
C ARG A 120 7.09 0.11 0.38
N LEU A 121 6.71 -0.73 -0.59
CA LEU A 121 7.17 -2.11 -0.68
C LEU A 121 8.67 -2.17 -0.97
N HIS A 122 9.19 -1.31 -1.83
CA HIS A 122 10.61 -1.16 -2.08
C HIS A 122 11.42 -0.82 -0.82
N ASP A 123 10.84 -0.05 0.10
CA ASP A 123 11.47 0.30 1.37
C ASP A 123 11.67 -0.92 2.30
N THR A 124 10.80 -1.91 2.19
CA THR A 124 10.94 -3.22 2.85
C THR A 124 11.68 -4.28 2.01
N ASN A 125 12.32 -3.86 0.89
CA ASN A 125 13.02 -4.71 -0.07
C ASN A 125 12.11 -5.73 -0.80
N ARG A 126 10.83 -5.43 -0.93
CA ARG A 126 9.87 -6.22 -1.69
C ARG A 126 9.72 -5.70 -3.11
N SER A 127 9.40 -6.61 -4.03
CA SER A 127 9.21 -6.26 -5.44
C SER A 127 7.86 -5.55 -5.65
N GLY A 128 7.83 -4.60 -6.60
CA GLY A 128 6.60 -3.99 -7.11
C GLY A 128 5.64 -4.98 -7.79
N PHE A 129 6.09 -6.22 -8.07
CA PHE A 129 5.24 -7.30 -8.58
C PHE A 129 3.98 -7.52 -7.71
N TRP A 130 4.11 -7.42 -6.39
CA TRP A 130 2.98 -7.55 -5.47
C TRP A 130 1.91 -6.46 -5.69
N VAL A 131 2.33 -5.24 -6.01
CA VAL A 131 1.41 -4.15 -6.35
C VAL A 131 0.75 -4.38 -7.71
N ALA A 132 1.49 -4.88 -8.69
CA ALA A 132 0.92 -5.25 -9.99
C ALA A 132 -0.14 -6.37 -9.85
N LEU A 133 0.16 -7.41 -9.05
CA LEU A 133 -0.80 -8.48 -8.75
C LEU A 133 -2.04 -7.96 -8.01
N PHE A 134 -1.85 -7.10 -7.01
CA PHE A 134 -2.94 -6.43 -6.30
C PHE A 134 -3.82 -5.63 -7.27
N THR A 135 -3.21 -4.84 -8.16
CA THR A 135 -3.93 -4.03 -9.14
C THR A 135 -4.71 -4.89 -10.12
N LEU A 136 -4.13 -6.00 -10.59
CA LEU A 136 -4.82 -6.94 -11.48
C LEU A 136 -6.06 -7.55 -10.82
N ILE A 137 -5.94 -8.02 -9.58
CA ILE A 137 -7.06 -8.58 -8.80
C ILE A 137 -8.12 -7.50 -8.54
N ALA A 138 -7.70 -6.27 -8.18
CA ALA A 138 -8.60 -5.14 -7.96
C ALA A 138 -9.37 -4.76 -9.24
N LEU A 139 -8.72 -4.80 -10.40
CA LEU A 139 -9.37 -4.53 -11.70
C LEU A 139 -10.39 -5.62 -12.04
N ILE A 140 -10.03 -6.90 -11.92
CA ILE A 140 -10.95 -8.02 -12.19
C ILE A 140 -12.16 -7.92 -11.26
N TYR A 141 -11.94 -7.72 -9.96
CA TYR A 141 -13.02 -7.57 -9.00
C TYR A 141 -13.88 -6.34 -9.28
N GLY A 142 -13.26 -5.18 -9.54
CA GLY A 142 -13.97 -3.92 -9.81
C GLY A 142 -14.81 -3.98 -11.09
N VAL A 143 -14.28 -4.58 -12.17
CA VAL A 143 -15.05 -4.77 -13.42
C VAL A 143 -16.23 -5.70 -13.17
N SER A 144 -16.02 -6.84 -12.52
CA SER A 144 -17.10 -7.77 -12.20
C SER A 144 -18.20 -7.12 -11.34
N TYR A 145 -17.77 -6.32 -10.34
CA TYR A 145 -18.69 -5.55 -9.50
C TYR A 145 -19.50 -4.54 -10.32
N THR A 146 -18.84 -3.77 -11.19
CA THR A 146 -19.51 -2.77 -12.04
C THR A 146 -20.51 -3.40 -12.98
N VAL A 147 -20.13 -4.50 -13.66
CA VAL A 147 -21.01 -5.21 -14.60
C VAL A 147 -22.26 -5.75 -13.90
N LEU A 148 -22.15 -6.24 -12.67
CA LEU A 148 -23.30 -6.73 -11.89
C LEU A 148 -24.16 -5.59 -11.33
N MET A 149 -23.52 -4.53 -10.83
CA MET A 149 -24.22 -3.43 -10.17
C MET A 149 -24.90 -2.47 -11.15
N TRP A 150 -24.36 -2.31 -12.36
CA TRP A 150 -24.91 -1.37 -13.33
C TRP A 150 -26.39 -1.60 -13.68
N PRO A 151 -26.83 -2.83 -14.04
CA PRO A 151 -28.25 -3.09 -14.31
C PRO A 151 -29.15 -2.84 -13.10
N ILE A 152 -28.66 -3.15 -11.89
CA ILE A 152 -29.40 -2.91 -10.65
C ILE A 152 -29.58 -1.41 -10.42
N MET A 153 -28.51 -0.64 -10.58
CA MET A 153 -28.57 0.82 -10.44
C MET A 153 -29.46 1.47 -11.49
N ASP A 154 -29.52 0.92 -12.69
CA ASP A 154 -30.36 1.45 -13.77
C ASP A 154 -31.85 1.21 -13.51
N GLN A 155 -32.18 0.11 -12.83
CA GLN A 155 -33.54 -0.24 -12.44
C GLN A 155 -33.98 0.34 -11.08
N MET A 156 -33.07 1.06 -10.39
CA MET A 156 -33.35 1.67 -9.09
C MET A 156 -34.41 2.76 -9.21
N THR A 157 -35.61 2.46 -8.76
CA THR A 157 -36.73 3.42 -8.61
C THR A 157 -36.90 3.87 -7.15
N THR A 158 -36.15 3.27 -6.23
CA THR A 158 -36.28 3.50 -4.79
C THR A 158 -34.92 3.48 -4.08
N THR A 159 -34.80 4.24 -3.01
CA THR A 159 -33.66 4.24 -2.11
C THR A 159 -33.86 3.34 -0.88
N ASP A 160 -34.97 2.55 -0.84
CA ASP A 160 -35.23 1.63 0.26
C ASP A 160 -34.16 0.51 0.30
N PRO A 161 -33.38 0.40 1.41
CA PRO A 161 -32.29 -0.57 1.52
C PRO A 161 -32.77 -2.04 1.41
N PHE A 162 -34.01 -2.33 1.85
CA PHE A 162 -34.55 -3.68 1.80
C PHE A 162 -34.93 -4.10 0.39
N VAL A 163 -35.55 -3.21 -0.38
CA VAL A 163 -35.85 -3.44 -1.80
C VAL A 163 -34.58 -3.60 -2.61
N LEU A 164 -33.59 -2.75 -2.34
CA LEU A 164 -32.28 -2.84 -2.96
C LEU A 164 -31.58 -4.18 -2.71
N ALA A 165 -31.57 -4.64 -1.44
CA ALA A 165 -30.99 -5.93 -1.08
C ALA A 165 -31.66 -7.10 -1.82
N ASN A 166 -33.00 -7.07 -1.95
CA ASN A 166 -33.74 -8.09 -2.71
C ASN A 166 -33.42 -8.06 -4.22
N GLN A 167 -33.28 -6.87 -4.80
CA GLN A 167 -32.84 -6.73 -6.20
C GLN A 167 -31.42 -7.27 -6.43
N MET A 168 -30.50 -7.01 -5.50
CA MET A 168 -29.15 -7.58 -5.55
C MET A 168 -29.16 -9.11 -5.48
N VAL A 169 -29.96 -9.69 -4.59
CA VAL A 169 -30.09 -11.14 -4.48
C VAL A 169 -30.68 -11.72 -5.78
N GLY A 170 -31.71 -11.09 -6.36
CA GLY A 170 -32.30 -11.48 -7.64
C GLY A 170 -31.27 -11.47 -8.78
N ALA A 171 -30.49 -10.38 -8.92
CA ALA A 171 -29.46 -10.25 -9.93
C ALA A 171 -28.35 -11.30 -9.78
N MET A 172 -27.98 -11.66 -8.55
CA MET A 172 -27.02 -12.75 -8.27
C MET A 172 -27.57 -14.11 -8.69
N GLN A 173 -28.88 -14.35 -8.56
CA GLN A 173 -29.50 -15.59 -8.99
C GLN A 173 -29.60 -15.68 -10.52
N GLU A 174 -29.85 -14.57 -11.20
CA GLU A 174 -29.92 -14.51 -12.66
C GLU A 174 -28.53 -14.68 -13.33
N SER A 175 -27.46 -14.34 -12.63
CA SER A 175 -26.10 -14.41 -13.14
C SER A 175 -25.16 -15.16 -12.19
N PRO A 176 -25.29 -16.50 -12.04
CA PRO A 176 -24.49 -17.28 -11.08
C PRO A 176 -22.98 -17.18 -11.33
N MET A 177 -22.57 -17.06 -12.59
CA MET A 177 -21.15 -16.89 -12.96
C MET A 177 -20.58 -15.58 -12.41
N LEU A 178 -21.32 -14.46 -12.57
CA LEU A 178 -20.90 -13.16 -12.03
C LEU A 178 -20.91 -13.17 -10.52
N ALA A 179 -21.92 -13.75 -9.89
CA ALA A 179 -21.99 -13.91 -8.42
C ALA A 179 -20.80 -14.71 -7.89
N THR A 180 -20.40 -15.77 -8.57
CA THR A 180 -19.22 -16.58 -8.25
C THR A 180 -17.94 -15.77 -8.40
N MET A 181 -17.76 -15.06 -9.51
CA MET A 181 -16.60 -14.19 -9.74
C MET A 181 -16.52 -13.08 -8.68
N MET A 182 -17.64 -12.49 -8.27
CA MET A 182 -17.66 -11.50 -7.19
C MET A 182 -17.26 -12.08 -5.85
N SER A 183 -17.76 -13.26 -5.49
CA SER A 183 -17.46 -13.91 -4.20
C SER A 183 -15.99 -14.30 -4.10
N PHE A 184 -15.46 -15.03 -5.08
CA PHE A 184 -14.06 -15.44 -5.10
C PHE A 184 -13.11 -14.25 -5.37
N GLY A 185 -13.49 -13.35 -6.26
CA GLY A 185 -12.73 -12.13 -6.53
C GLY A 185 -12.67 -11.20 -5.31
N GLY A 186 -13.77 -11.03 -4.60
CA GLY A 186 -13.84 -10.27 -3.35
C GLY A 186 -12.99 -10.88 -2.25
N MET A 187 -13.00 -12.20 -2.10
CA MET A 187 -12.14 -12.91 -1.15
C MET A 187 -10.65 -12.75 -1.51
N ALA A 188 -10.29 -12.96 -2.77
CA ALA A 188 -8.93 -12.76 -3.25
C ALA A 188 -8.47 -11.31 -3.07
N PHE A 189 -9.33 -10.33 -3.36
CA PHE A 189 -9.06 -8.92 -3.14
C PHE A 189 -8.84 -8.61 -1.65
N LEU A 190 -9.69 -9.12 -0.76
CA LEU A 190 -9.55 -8.95 0.70
C LEU A 190 -8.22 -9.51 1.20
N VAL A 191 -7.86 -10.72 0.77
CA VAL A 191 -6.56 -11.34 1.13
C VAL A 191 -5.41 -10.45 0.65
N MET A 192 -5.46 -9.92 -0.58
CA MET A 192 -4.43 -9.03 -1.09
C MET A 192 -4.38 -7.70 -0.34
N VAL A 193 -5.51 -7.13 0.07
CA VAL A 193 -5.56 -5.93 0.92
C VAL A 193 -4.85 -6.19 2.25
N ILE A 194 -5.12 -7.33 2.90
CA ILE A 194 -4.46 -7.72 4.15
C ILE A 194 -2.94 -7.86 3.95
N ILE A 195 -2.52 -8.53 2.89
CA ILE A 195 -1.09 -8.68 2.55
C ILE A 195 -0.43 -7.32 2.35
N MET A 196 -1.03 -6.42 1.56
CA MET A 196 -0.52 -5.07 1.33
C MET A 196 -0.48 -4.24 2.61
N PHE A 197 -1.51 -4.35 3.44
CA PHE A 197 -1.56 -3.71 4.76
C PHE A 197 -0.41 -4.17 5.64
N VAL A 198 -0.21 -5.47 5.82
CA VAL A 198 0.90 -6.04 6.60
C VAL A 198 2.24 -5.55 6.04
N PHE A 199 2.45 -5.60 4.72
CA PHE A 199 3.69 -5.14 4.10
C PHE A 199 3.95 -3.65 4.31
N SER A 200 2.90 -2.84 4.35
CA SER A 200 3.01 -1.41 4.60
C SER A 200 3.34 -1.06 6.06
N LEU A 201 3.03 -1.96 7.02
CA LEU A 201 3.34 -1.78 8.43
C LEU A 201 4.78 -2.16 8.80
N LEU A 202 5.45 -3.01 8.01
CA LEU A 202 6.81 -3.44 8.30
C LEU A 202 7.79 -2.26 8.35
N ASP A 203 8.84 -2.33 9.16
CA ASP A 203 9.81 -1.24 9.25
C ASP A 203 10.70 -1.15 8.02
N SER A 204 11.21 0.06 7.78
CA SER A 204 12.18 0.33 6.72
C SER A 204 13.43 -0.49 6.93
N LYS A 205 13.92 -1.15 5.89
CA LYS A 205 15.23 -1.81 5.95
C LYS A 205 16.32 -0.75 6.12
N TRP A 206 17.20 -1.04 7.07
CA TRP A 206 18.37 -0.22 7.33
C TRP A 206 19.35 -0.28 6.13
N GLY A 207 20.01 0.84 5.87
CA GLY A 207 20.99 0.94 4.80
C GLY A 207 20.38 1.04 3.39
N GLU A 208 21.27 0.94 2.42
CA GLU A 208 20.91 0.93 1.00
C GLU A 208 20.40 -0.44 0.58
N ASN A 209 19.42 -0.48 -0.31
CA ASN A 209 18.95 -1.69 -0.96
C ASN A 209 18.89 -1.49 -2.47
N LYS A 210 18.48 -2.52 -3.23
CA LYS A 210 18.39 -2.48 -4.70
C LYS A 210 17.53 -1.33 -5.27
N TYR A 211 16.77 -0.63 -4.44
CA TYR A 211 15.90 0.49 -4.82
C TYR A 211 16.45 1.85 -4.37
N GLY A 212 17.61 1.87 -3.71
CA GLY A 212 18.31 3.07 -3.31
C GLY A 212 18.49 3.24 -1.80
N PRO A 213 19.01 4.40 -1.36
CA PRO A 213 19.29 4.67 0.04
C PRO A 213 18.01 4.74 0.88
N SER A 214 18.17 4.48 2.19
CA SER A 214 17.03 4.53 3.11
C SER A 214 16.48 5.95 3.24
N PRO A 215 15.17 6.18 3.11
CA PRO A 215 14.60 7.50 3.36
C PRO A 215 14.51 7.84 4.84
N LYS A 216 14.65 6.85 5.73
CA LYS A 216 14.57 7.00 7.20
C LYS A 216 15.93 7.28 7.82
N TYR A 217 17.00 6.70 7.28
CA TYR A 217 18.34 6.76 7.82
C TYR A 217 19.29 7.50 6.86
N SER A 218 20.13 8.35 7.39
CA SER A 218 21.15 9.10 6.67
C SER A 218 22.50 8.98 7.33
#